data_cd629ac5817fed7272b88224acf171b9
#
_entry.id   cd629ac5817fed7272b88224acf171b9
#
_cell.length_a   1.000
_cell.length_b   1.000
_cell.length_c   1.000
_cell.angle_alpha   90.00
_cell.angle_beta   90.00
_cell.angle_gamma   90.00
#
_symmetry.space_group_name_H-M   'P 1'
#
loop_
_entity.id
_entity.type
_entity.pdbx_description
1 polymer ?
#
loop_
_entity_poly.entity_id
_entity_poly.type
_entity_poly.pdbx_seq_one_letter_code
_entity_poly.pdbx_strand_id
1 'polypeptide(L)'
;MKINATQLEQVNNQIQKLIKADSFYGKRLKEHGITGVSSVEDFEALPFSEKKDLRGAYPLGLMAEPEENIVRIHSSSGTTGLPVIIPYTAKDVDDWAIMFKRCYETAGITNLDRIQVTPGYGLWTAGIGFQNGAEKLGAMVIPMGPGNTDKQLQMMVDLGSTVLCSTSSYSLLLAEEIEARGLRDKIKLRKGVIGSERWGEKMRKRISDELGIELYDIYGLTEIYGPGIGISCKYDCGMHYWDDYIYIEIIDPVSGRPVPDGEMGEIVISTLCKEGAPLIRYRTHDLSRIIPGECECGSRFPRLDAIMGRTDDMMKIKGVNVFPSQIEEVLKLSPEISSEYQIRISHLDGR
;
A
#
# COMPACT_ATOMS: atom_id res chain seq x y z
N MET A 1 2.85 -14.09 12.60
CA MET A 1 1.96 -15.19 12.11
C MET A 1 2.79 -16.08 11.18
N LYS A 2 2.76 -17.42 11.38
CA LYS A 2 3.54 -18.34 10.52
C LYS A 2 2.76 -18.65 9.25
N ILE A 3 3.50 -18.85 8.14
CA ILE A 3 2.94 -19.33 6.88
C ILE A 3 2.23 -20.67 7.09
N ASN A 4 1.01 -20.81 6.60
CA ASN A 4 0.25 -22.06 6.71
C ASN A 4 0.53 -22.98 5.50
N ALA A 5 0.07 -24.24 5.56
CA ALA A 5 0.33 -25.22 4.52
C ALA A 5 -0.16 -24.81 3.13
N THR A 6 -1.35 -24.21 3.04
CA THR A 6 -1.92 -23.73 1.77
C THR A 6 -1.09 -22.59 1.19
N GLN A 7 -0.70 -21.62 2.01
CA GLN A 7 0.16 -20.50 1.58
C GLN A 7 1.55 -21.00 1.15
N LEU A 8 2.11 -21.98 1.87
CA LEU A 8 3.40 -22.57 1.51
C LEU A 8 3.33 -23.26 0.14
N GLU A 9 2.26 -24.02 -0.13
CA GLU A 9 2.01 -24.62 -1.44
C GLU A 9 1.88 -23.56 -2.53
N GLN A 10 1.14 -22.48 -2.26
CA GLN A 10 0.99 -21.36 -3.20
C GLN A 10 2.34 -20.68 -3.50
N VAL A 11 3.16 -20.44 -2.48
CA VAL A 11 4.53 -19.90 -2.67
C VAL A 11 5.37 -20.85 -3.51
N ASN A 12 5.33 -22.17 -3.23
CA ASN A 12 6.04 -23.15 -4.03
C ASN A 12 5.60 -23.11 -5.50
N ASN A 13 4.30 -23.01 -5.77
CA ASN A 13 3.77 -22.86 -7.13
C ASN A 13 4.27 -21.58 -7.81
N GLN A 14 4.36 -20.46 -7.10
CA GLN A 14 4.96 -19.22 -7.61
C GLN A 14 6.44 -19.40 -7.95
N ILE A 15 7.22 -20.08 -7.10
CA ILE A 15 8.63 -20.39 -7.36
C ILE A 15 8.77 -21.24 -8.64
N GLN A 16 7.97 -22.31 -8.79
CA GLN A 16 8.00 -23.16 -9.98
C GLN A 16 7.67 -22.37 -11.25
N LYS A 17 6.66 -21.48 -11.19
CA LYS A 17 6.28 -20.59 -12.29
C LYS A 17 7.43 -19.67 -12.69
N LEU A 18 8.06 -19.00 -11.73
CA LEU A 18 9.19 -18.10 -11.97
C LEU A 18 10.39 -18.81 -12.61
N ILE A 19 10.72 -20.00 -12.12
CA ILE A 19 11.80 -20.83 -12.66
C ILE A 19 11.51 -21.27 -14.10
N LYS A 20 10.27 -21.68 -14.38
CA LYS A 20 9.82 -22.11 -15.71
C LYS A 20 9.84 -20.97 -16.72
N ALA A 21 9.39 -19.77 -16.32
CA ALA A 21 9.35 -18.59 -17.17
C ALA A 21 10.73 -18.03 -17.54
N ASP A 22 11.80 -18.49 -16.86
CA ASP A 22 13.17 -17.97 -17.02
C ASP A 22 13.24 -16.43 -16.86
N SER A 23 12.33 -15.87 -16.07
CA SER A 23 12.30 -14.45 -15.74
C SER A 23 13.56 -14.03 -14.99
N PHE A 24 13.82 -12.73 -14.90
CA PHE A 24 14.92 -12.21 -14.08
C PHE A 24 14.89 -12.79 -12.66
N TYR A 25 13.72 -12.86 -12.04
CA TYR A 25 13.56 -13.39 -10.69
C TYR A 25 13.78 -14.90 -10.65
N GLY A 26 13.31 -15.65 -11.66
CA GLY A 26 13.53 -17.10 -11.79
C GLY A 26 15.01 -17.45 -11.96
N LYS A 27 15.77 -16.64 -12.73
CA LYS A 27 17.23 -16.79 -12.85
C LYS A 27 17.92 -16.62 -11.51
N ARG A 28 17.55 -15.59 -10.75
CA ARG A 28 18.06 -15.36 -9.41
C ARG A 28 17.78 -16.51 -8.45
N LEU A 29 16.58 -17.11 -8.48
CA LEU A 29 16.27 -18.30 -7.68
C LEU A 29 17.18 -19.48 -8.07
N LYS A 30 17.39 -19.73 -9.37
CA LYS A 30 18.29 -20.76 -9.87
C LYS A 30 19.73 -20.57 -9.41
N GLU A 31 20.24 -19.33 -9.47
CA GLU A 31 21.59 -18.96 -9.02
C GLU A 31 21.81 -19.26 -7.53
N HIS A 32 20.76 -19.18 -6.72
CA HIS A 32 20.78 -19.55 -5.31
C HIS A 32 20.49 -21.05 -5.06
N GLY A 33 20.38 -21.85 -6.12
CA GLY A 33 20.08 -23.29 -5.99
C GLY A 33 18.66 -23.62 -5.55
N ILE A 34 17.74 -22.66 -5.64
CA ILE A 34 16.36 -22.80 -5.19
C ILE A 34 15.55 -23.47 -6.29
N THR A 35 14.96 -24.62 -5.97
CA THR A 35 14.07 -25.37 -6.86
C THR A 35 12.64 -25.44 -6.34
N GLY A 36 12.38 -25.02 -5.10
CA GLY A 36 11.09 -25.03 -4.45
C GLY A 36 11.23 -24.90 -2.94
N VAL A 37 10.11 -24.93 -2.23
CA VAL A 37 10.02 -24.97 -0.77
C VAL A 37 9.05 -26.07 -0.35
N SER A 38 9.38 -26.80 0.71
CA SER A 38 8.56 -27.88 1.25
C SER A 38 8.27 -27.73 2.74
N SER A 39 8.96 -26.83 3.41
CA SER A 39 8.81 -26.54 4.83
C SER A 39 8.85 -25.04 5.12
N VAL A 40 8.45 -24.65 6.33
CA VAL A 40 8.56 -23.27 6.80
C VAL A 40 10.03 -22.85 6.86
N GLU A 41 10.91 -23.74 7.26
CA GLU A 41 12.35 -23.53 7.34
C GLU A 41 12.95 -23.27 5.95
N ASP A 42 12.52 -24.04 4.92
CA ASP A 42 12.92 -23.78 3.52
C ASP A 42 12.48 -22.39 3.07
N PHE A 43 11.24 -22.00 3.41
CA PHE A 43 10.69 -20.68 3.06
C PHE A 43 11.48 -19.56 3.76
N GLU A 44 11.74 -19.68 5.05
CA GLU A 44 12.50 -18.69 5.83
C GLU A 44 13.95 -18.56 5.38
N ALA A 45 14.51 -19.60 4.75
CA ALA A 45 15.86 -19.60 4.18
C ALA A 45 15.94 -18.92 2.79
N LEU A 46 14.81 -18.64 2.12
CA LEU A 46 14.80 -17.97 0.82
C LEU A 46 15.43 -16.57 0.94
N PRO A 47 16.20 -16.13 -0.07
CA PRO A 47 16.77 -14.79 -0.10
C PRO A 47 15.67 -13.75 -0.24
N PHE A 48 15.86 -12.61 0.40
CA PHE A 48 15.03 -11.45 0.19
C PHE A 48 15.27 -10.83 -1.19
N SER A 49 14.26 -10.14 -1.70
CA SER A 49 14.38 -9.21 -2.81
C SER A 49 14.03 -7.79 -2.37
N GLU A 50 14.63 -6.82 -3.02
CA GLU A 50 14.42 -5.39 -2.76
C GLU A 50 14.17 -4.64 -4.08
N LYS A 51 13.71 -3.41 -3.97
CA LYS A 51 13.44 -2.55 -5.14
C LYS A 51 14.64 -2.38 -6.06
N LYS A 52 15.86 -2.31 -5.51
CA LYS A 52 17.11 -2.23 -6.30
C LYS A 52 17.31 -3.45 -7.20
N ASP A 53 16.93 -4.65 -6.70
CA ASP A 53 17.04 -5.89 -7.45
C ASP A 53 16.07 -5.88 -8.64
N LEU A 54 14.83 -5.42 -8.41
CA LEU A 54 13.79 -5.37 -9.44
C LEU A 54 14.13 -4.37 -10.56
N ARG A 55 14.89 -3.31 -10.27
CA ARG A 55 15.40 -2.36 -11.28
C ARG A 55 16.32 -3.01 -12.30
N GLY A 56 17.05 -4.06 -11.92
CA GLY A 56 17.88 -4.85 -12.82
C GLY A 56 17.08 -5.59 -13.90
N ALA A 57 15.77 -5.76 -13.70
CA ALA A 57 14.87 -6.39 -14.66
C ALA A 57 14.23 -5.42 -15.67
N TYR A 58 14.61 -4.13 -15.67
CA TYR A 58 14.05 -3.14 -16.58
C TYR A 58 14.30 -3.49 -18.06
N PRO A 59 13.35 -3.32 -19.02
CA PRO A 59 11.98 -2.86 -18.74
C PRO A 59 11.00 -3.98 -18.36
N LEU A 60 11.06 -5.16 -18.96
CA LEU A 60 10.03 -6.21 -18.82
C LEU A 60 10.57 -7.54 -18.28
N GLY A 61 11.79 -7.56 -17.78
CA GLY A 61 12.44 -8.80 -17.28
C GLY A 61 11.75 -9.45 -16.09
N LEU A 62 10.81 -8.76 -15.42
CA LEU A 62 10.00 -9.35 -14.35
C LEU A 62 8.86 -10.25 -14.85
N MET A 63 8.55 -10.24 -16.17
CA MET A 63 7.46 -11.06 -16.70
C MET A 63 7.66 -12.55 -16.39
N ALA A 64 6.66 -13.14 -15.77
CA ALA A 64 6.55 -14.57 -15.49
C ALA A 64 5.50 -15.27 -16.35
N GLU A 65 4.89 -14.56 -17.27
CA GLU A 65 3.96 -15.03 -18.30
C GLU A 65 4.41 -14.57 -19.68
N PRO A 66 4.01 -15.27 -20.76
CA PRO A 66 4.21 -14.83 -22.14
C PRO A 66 3.60 -13.43 -22.37
N GLU A 67 4.22 -12.65 -23.26
CA GLU A 67 3.82 -11.26 -23.49
C GLU A 67 2.36 -11.13 -23.95
N GLU A 68 1.85 -12.09 -24.72
CA GLU A 68 0.46 -12.16 -25.17
C GLU A 68 -0.57 -12.30 -24.04
N ASN A 69 -0.13 -12.73 -22.84
CA ASN A 69 -0.98 -12.83 -21.66
C ASN A 69 -0.96 -11.55 -20.82
N ILE A 70 -0.08 -10.60 -21.13
CA ILE A 70 0.03 -9.34 -20.38
C ILE A 70 -0.92 -8.31 -20.98
N VAL A 71 -1.88 -7.87 -20.20
CA VAL A 71 -2.93 -6.92 -20.62
C VAL A 71 -2.70 -5.50 -20.09
N ARG A 72 -1.80 -5.34 -19.11
CA ARG A 72 -1.53 -4.05 -18.48
C ARG A 72 -0.11 -4.02 -17.89
N ILE A 73 0.46 -2.82 -17.85
CA ILE A 73 1.69 -2.54 -17.08
C ILE A 73 1.45 -1.35 -16.16
N HIS A 74 2.11 -1.39 -15.00
CA HIS A 74 2.25 -0.23 -14.12
C HIS A 74 3.72 -0.04 -13.76
N SER A 75 4.06 1.14 -13.26
CA SER A 75 5.41 1.42 -12.81
C SER A 75 5.44 2.17 -11.49
N SER A 76 6.52 1.96 -10.74
CA SER A 76 6.87 2.84 -9.63
C SER A 76 7.29 4.22 -10.16
N SER A 77 7.25 5.25 -9.29
CA SER A 77 7.53 6.65 -9.67
C SER A 77 8.91 6.91 -10.28
N GLY A 78 9.89 6.02 -10.05
CA GLY A 78 11.23 6.17 -10.61
C GLY A 78 12.05 7.36 -10.08
N THR A 79 11.63 8.02 -9.01
CA THR A 79 12.27 9.23 -8.44
C THR A 79 13.75 9.03 -8.08
N THR A 80 14.16 7.80 -7.79
CA THR A 80 15.54 7.46 -7.38
C THR A 80 16.28 6.60 -8.38
N GLY A 81 15.87 6.58 -9.67
CA GLY A 81 16.50 5.81 -10.74
C GLY A 81 15.48 5.21 -11.70
N LEU A 82 15.88 4.16 -12.44
CA LEU A 82 14.97 3.46 -13.35
C LEU A 82 13.71 2.97 -12.59
N PRO A 83 12.52 3.15 -13.17
CA PRO A 83 11.28 2.66 -12.56
C PRO A 83 11.26 1.13 -12.55
N VAL A 84 10.55 0.54 -11.60
CA VAL A 84 10.20 -0.88 -11.65
C VAL A 84 8.93 -1.00 -12.46
N ILE A 85 8.95 -1.80 -13.51
CA ILE A 85 7.78 -2.08 -14.36
C ILE A 85 7.15 -3.38 -13.91
N ILE A 86 5.86 -3.33 -13.62
CA ILE A 86 5.09 -4.48 -13.13
C ILE A 86 4.04 -4.86 -14.19
N PRO A 87 4.20 -6.02 -14.86
CA PRO A 87 3.21 -6.56 -15.77
C PRO A 87 2.06 -7.25 -15.03
N TYR A 88 0.86 -7.17 -15.61
CA TYR A 88 -0.37 -7.77 -15.09
C TYR A 88 -1.04 -8.60 -16.18
N THR A 89 -1.46 -9.81 -15.83
CA THR A 89 -2.41 -10.59 -16.62
C THR A 89 -3.84 -10.08 -16.41
N ALA A 90 -4.79 -10.58 -17.19
CA ALA A 90 -6.21 -10.29 -16.98
C ALA A 90 -6.68 -10.76 -15.59
N LYS A 91 -6.14 -11.90 -15.11
CA LYS A 91 -6.41 -12.41 -13.77
C LYS A 91 -5.85 -11.48 -12.70
N ASP A 92 -4.62 -11.00 -12.84
CA ASP A 92 -4.02 -10.07 -11.88
C ASP A 92 -4.84 -8.77 -11.75
N VAL A 93 -5.37 -8.28 -12.87
CA VAL A 93 -6.25 -7.09 -12.88
C VAL A 93 -7.56 -7.37 -12.15
N ASP A 94 -8.15 -8.55 -12.36
CA ASP A 94 -9.38 -8.94 -11.68
C ASP A 94 -9.18 -9.20 -10.18
N ASP A 95 -8.11 -9.90 -9.81
CA ASP A 95 -7.73 -10.13 -8.42
C ASP A 95 -7.55 -8.81 -7.66
N TRP A 96 -6.87 -7.84 -8.29
CA TRP A 96 -6.69 -6.52 -7.70
C TRP A 96 -8.02 -5.77 -7.54
N ALA A 97 -8.91 -5.85 -8.53
CA ALA A 97 -10.25 -5.28 -8.42
C ALA A 97 -11.07 -5.93 -7.30
N ILE A 98 -10.93 -7.25 -7.08
CA ILE A 98 -11.56 -7.96 -5.96
C ILE A 98 -11.02 -7.48 -4.62
N MET A 99 -9.70 -7.34 -4.47
CA MET A 99 -9.08 -6.81 -3.24
C MET A 99 -9.59 -5.40 -2.93
N PHE A 100 -9.67 -4.53 -3.94
CA PHE A 100 -10.20 -3.18 -3.78
C PHE A 100 -11.69 -3.16 -3.43
N LYS A 101 -12.49 -4.03 -4.05
CA LYS A 101 -13.90 -4.20 -3.67
C LYS A 101 -14.02 -4.55 -2.19
N ARG A 102 -13.21 -5.49 -1.70
CA ARG A 102 -13.15 -5.83 -0.26
C ARG A 102 -12.79 -4.63 0.61
N CYS A 103 -11.90 -3.76 0.14
CA CYS A 103 -11.59 -2.50 0.83
C CYS A 103 -12.84 -1.64 0.98
N TYR A 104 -13.58 -1.44 -0.08
CA TYR A 104 -14.81 -0.65 -0.04
C TYR A 104 -15.88 -1.29 0.87
N GLU A 105 -16.07 -2.60 0.76
CA GLU A 105 -17.00 -3.35 1.63
C GLU A 105 -16.60 -3.22 3.11
N THR A 106 -15.31 -3.32 3.43
CA THR A 106 -14.79 -3.14 4.81
C THR A 106 -15.05 -1.73 5.33
N ALA A 107 -14.95 -0.73 4.46
CA ALA A 107 -15.31 0.66 4.77
C ALA A 107 -16.84 0.90 4.79
N GLY A 108 -17.67 -0.12 4.54
CA GLY A 108 -19.13 0.00 4.48
C GLY A 108 -19.59 0.88 3.31
N ILE A 109 -18.84 0.88 2.22
CA ILE A 109 -19.17 1.52 0.94
C ILE A 109 -19.91 0.48 0.10
N THR A 110 -20.94 0.89 -0.62
CA THR A 110 -21.84 0.01 -1.35
C THR A 110 -22.01 0.45 -2.81
N ASN A 111 -22.74 -0.33 -3.59
CA ASN A 111 -23.08 0.01 -4.97
C ASN A 111 -24.01 1.24 -5.11
N LEU A 112 -24.54 1.75 -4.02
CA LEU A 112 -25.34 2.98 -4.01
C LEU A 112 -24.48 4.26 -3.92
N ASP A 113 -23.17 4.10 -3.69
CA ASP A 113 -22.26 5.21 -3.52
C ASP A 113 -21.78 5.79 -4.85
N ARG A 114 -21.39 7.06 -4.77
CA ARG A 114 -20.75 7.82 -5.83
C ARG A 114 -19.32 8.14 -5.41
N ILE A 115 -18.38 7.46 -6.02
CA ILE A 115 -16.97 7.42 -5.59
C ILE A 115 -16.16 8.36 -6.47
N GLN A 116 -15.74 9.49 -5.92
CA GLN A 116 -14.86 10.43 -6.61
C GLN A 116 -13.40 10.04 -6.40
N VAL A 117 -12.70 9.79 -7.50
CA VAL A 117 -11.31 9.33 -7.52
C VAL A 117 -10.41 10.48 -7.96
N THR A 118 -9.60 11.00 -7.04
CA THR A 118 -8.70 12.13 -7.30
C THR A 118 -7.23 11.74 -7.55
N PRO A 119 -6.72 10.55 -7.13
CA PRO A 119 -5.35 10.16 -7.43
C PRO A 119 -5.07 10.01 -8.93
N GLY A 120 -3.76 10.12 -9.28
CA GLY A 120 -3.31 10.06 -10.67
C GLY A 120 -3.59 8.73 -11.37
N TYR A 121 -3.90 8.84 -12.65
CA TYR A 121 -4.02 7.73 -13.59
C TYR A 121 -2.73 7.57 -14.41
N GLY A 122 -2.66 6.55 -15.24
CA GLY A 122 -1.54 6.25 -16.12
C GLY A 122 -0.67 5.10 -15.61
N LEU A 123 0.65 5.22 -15.68
CA LEU A 123 1.56 4.16 -15.24
C LEU A 123 1.54 3.94 -13.72
N TRP A 124 1.19 4.95 -12.95
CA TRP A 124 1.03 4.81 -11.52
C TRP A 124 -0.26 4.06 -11.16
N THR A 125 -0.22 3.25 -10.12
CA THR A 125 -1.29 2.31 -9.76
C THR A 125 -2.50 2.95 -9.08
N ALA A 126 -2.39 4.17 -8.54
CA ALA A 126 -3.41 4.69 -7.61
C ALA A 126 -4.79 4.86 -8.24
N GLY A 127 -4.98 5.78 -9.19
CA GLY A 127 -6.32 6.11 -9.71
C GLY A 127 -7.06 4.90 -10.27
N ILE A 128 -6.39 4.09 -11.10
CA ILE A 128 -7.01 2.94 -11.75
C ILE A 128 -7.39 1.82 -10.76
N GLY A 129 -6.63 1.66 -9.68
CA GLY A 129 -6.97 0.68 -8.64
C GLY A 129 -8.29 1.03 -7.95
N PHE A 130 -8.44 2.28 -7.53
CA PHE A 130 -9.70 2.79 -6.95
C PHE A 130 -10.88 2.62 -7.91
N GLN A 131 -10.69 2.95 -9.18
CA GLN A 131 -11.72 2.82 -10.20
C GLN A 131 -12.14 1.37 -10.38
N ASN A 132 -11.20 0.46 -10.66
CA ASN A 132 -11.50 -0.95 -10.90
C ASN A 132 -12.26 -1.59 -9.73
N GLY A 133 -11.87 -1.27 -8.49
CA GLY A 133 -12.57 -1.77 -7.30
C GLY A 133 -13.98 -1.23 -7.17
N ALA A 134 -14.19 0.05 -7.47
CA ALA A 134 -15.52 0.67 -7.43
C ALA A 134 -16.44 0.10 -8.51
N GLU A 135 -15.94 -0.09 -9.74
CA GLU A 135 -16.69 -0.75 -10.83
C GLU A 135 -17.01 -2.22 -10.47
N LYS A 136 -16.06 -2.94 -9.86
CA LYS A 136 -16.26 -4.32 -9.38
C LYS A 136 -17.29 -4.39 -8.24
N LEU A 137 -17.41 -3.35 -7.43
CA LEU A 137 -18.44 -3.20 -6.38
C LEU A 137 -19.82 -2.89 -7.00
N GLY A 138 -19.84 -2.33 -8.21
CA GLY A 138 -21.05 -1.84 -8.87
C GLY A 138 -21.43 -0.41 -8.48
N ALA A 139 -20.52 0.35 -7.87
CA ALA A 139 -20.70 1.74 -7.50
C ALA A 139 -20.47 2.70 -8.69
N MET A 140 -21.04 3.90 -8.61
CA MET A 140 -20.82 4.93 -9.63
C MET A 140 -19.44 5.57 -9.40
N VAL A 141 -18.54 5.46 -10.37
CA VAL A 141 -17.21 6.10 -10.33
C VAL A 141 -17.25 7.47 -10.99
N ILE A 142 -16.58 8.43 -10.34
CA ILE A 142 -16.30 9.77 -10.88
C ILE A 142 -14.78 9.88 -11.02
N PRO A 143 -14.21 9.50 -12.19
CA PRO A 143 -12.76 9.36 -12.37
C PRO A 143 -12.12 10.71 -12.72
N MET A 144 -11.96 11.57 -11.73
CA MET A 144 -11.46 12.94 -11.91
C MET A 144 -9.96 13.01 -12.21
N GLY A 145 -9.16 12.16 -11.55
CA GLY A 145 -7.71 12.30 -11.58
C GLY A 145 -7.21 13.51 -10.78
N PRO A 146 -5.89 13.83 -10.82
CA PRO A 146 -5.29 14.87 -9.99
C PRO A 146 -5.51 16.28 -10.52
N GLY A 147 -5.46 17.26 -9.60
CA GLY A 147 -5.47 18.69 -9.92
C GLY A 147 -6.86 19.24 -10.24
N ASN A 148 -6.87 20.49 -10.73
CA ASN A 148 -8.08 21.26 -11.07
C ASN A 148 -9.12 21.27 -9.93
N THR A 149 -8.74 21.82 -8.79
CA THR A 149 -9.55 21.85 -7.56
C THR A 149 -10.94 22.46 -7.79
N ASP A 150 -11.06 23.49 -8.63
CA ASP A 150 -12.37 24.08 -8.97
C ASP A 150 -13.32 23.06 -9.58
N LYS A 151 -12.84 22.31 -10.55
CA LYS A 151 -13.61 21.26 -11.22
C LYS A 151 -13.89 20.07 -10.29
N GLN A 152 -12.96 19.75 -9.40
CA GLN A 152 -13.17 18.70 -8.39
C GLN A 152 -14.36 19.05 -7.50
N LEU A 153 -14.40 20.28 -6.98
CA LEU A 153 -15.48 20.75 -6.11
C LEU A 153 -16.80 20.90 -6.86
N GLN A 154 -16.76 21.42 -8.09
CA GLN A 154 -17.95 21.50 -8.93
C GLN A 154 -18.57 20.12 -9.14
N MET A 155 -17.78 19.12 -9.59
CA MET A 155 -18.30 17.77 -9.84
C MET A 155 -18.73 17.08 -8.55
N MET A 156 -18.05 17.32 -7.44
CA MET A 156 -18.44 16.81 -6.12
C MET A 156 -19.85 17.26 -5.72
N VAL A 157 -20.18 18.53 -5.97
CA VAL A 157 -21.50 19.08 -5.72
C VAL A 157 -22.52 18.59 -6.75
N ASP A 158 -22.23 18.77 -8.05
CA ASP A 158 -23.17 18.51 -9.13
C ASP A 158 -23.55 17.02 -9.23
N LEU A 159 -22.57 16.14 -9.06
CA LEU A 159 -22.78 14.68 -9.09
C LEU A 159 -23.09 14.09 -7.72
N GLY A 160 -23.00 14.88 -6.64
CA GLY A 160 -23.31 14.47 -5.28
C GLY A 160 -22.44 13.30 -4.82
N SER A 161 -21.12 13.45 -4.91
CA SER A 161 -20.14 12.44 -4.46
C SER A 161 -20.35 12.10 -2.98
N THR A 162 -20.38 10.80 -2.65
CA THR A 162 -20.59 10.31 -1.29
C THR A 162 -19.30 9.74 -0.67
N VAL A 163 -18.33 9.39 -1.52
CA VAL A 163 -17.04 8.84 -1.12
C VAL A 163 -15.93 9.60 -1.86
N LEU A 164 -14.90 9.98 -1.12
CA LEU A 164 -13.67 10.58 -1.65
C LEU A 164 -12.52 9.58 -1.57
N CYS A 165 -11.90 9.28 -2.71
CA CYS A 165 -10.62 8.59 -2.79
C CYS A 165 -9.53 9.61 -3.09
N SER A 166 -8.53 9.76 -2.21
CA SER A 166 -7.54 10.84 -2.31
C SER A 166 -6.24 10.51 -1.59
N THR A 167 -5.23 11.36 -1.77
CA THR A 167 -4.09 11.43 -0.85
C THR A 167 -4.45 12.30 0.36
N SER A 168 -3.73 12.16 1.46
CA SER A 168 -4.01 12.92 2.69
C SER A 168 -3.83 14.42 2.51
N SER A 169 -2.75 14.85 1.87
CA SER A 169 -2.47 16.26 1.60
C SER A 169 -3.54 16.90 0.71
N TYR A 170 -4.00 16.19 -0.32
CA TYR A 170 -5.04 16.73 -1.20
C TYR A 170 -6.42 16.72 -0.55
N SER A 171 -6.71 15.77 0.33
CA SER A 171 -7.95 15.78 1.13
C SER A 171 -8.03 17.00 2.05
N LEU A 172 -6.91 17.37 2.66
CA LEU A 172 -6.82 18.56 3.50
C LEU A 172 -7.05 19.84 2.67
N LEU A 173 -6.40 19.95 1.50
CA LEU A 173 -6.63 21.07 0.59
C LEU A 173 -8.10 21.18 0.18
N LEU A 174 -8.75 20.06 -0.15
CA LEU A 174 -10.16 20.05 -0.49
C LEU A 174 -11.04 20.51 0.69
N ALA A 175 -10.71 20.09 1.93
CA ALA A 175 -11.42 20.53 3.12
C ALA A 175 -11.35 22.06 3.31
N GLU A 176 -10.14 22.62 3.20
CA GLU A 176 -9.90 24.08 3.29
C GLU A 176 -10.66 24.86 2.20
N GLU A 177 -10.66 24.37 0.97
CA GLU A 177 -11.35 25.01 -0.15
C GLU A 177 -12.87 24.92 -0.05
N ILE A 178 -13.41 23.81 0.47
CA ILE A 178 -14.85 23.65 0.75
C ILE A 178 -15.31 24.67 1.77
N GLU A 179 -14.56 24.84 2.85
CA GLU A 179 -14.86 25.83 3.89
C GLU A 179 -14.76 27.25 3.35
N ALA A 180 -13.65 27.61 2.70
CA ALA A 180 -13.40 28.95 2.14
C ALA A 180 -14.48 29.39 1.14
N ARG A 181 -15.08 28.45 0.41
CA ARG A 181 -16.13 28.73 -0.58
C ARG A 181 -17.55 28.55 -0.05
N GLY A 182 -17.72 28.21 1.21
CA GLY A 182 -19.06 28.03 1.82
C GLY A 182 -19.83 26.87 1.14
N LEU A 183 -19.16 25.79 0.74
CA LEU A 183 -19.78 24.68 0.02
C LEU A 183 -20.25 23.54 0.95
N ARG A 184 -20.02 23.67 2.26
CA ARG A 184 -20.29 22.61 3.24
C ARG A 184 -21.68 21.99 3.12
N ASP A 185 -22.70 22.80 3.05
CA ASP A 185 -24.10 22.34 2.97
C ASP A 185 -24.47 21.68 1.62
N LYS A 186 -23.62 21.83 0.62
CA LYS A 186 -23.81 21.26 -0.73
C LYS A 186 -23.07 19.93 -0.92
N ILE A 187 -22.09 19.65 -0.07
CA ILE A 187 -21.26 18.45 -0.13
C ILE A 187 -21.99 17.27 0.55
N LYS A 188 -21.99 16.12 -0.13
CA LYS A 188 -22.66 14.88 0.35
C LYS A 188 -21.66 13.81 0.76
N LEU A 189 -20.38 14.15 0.86
CA LEU A 189 -19.36 13.22 1.31
C LEU A 189 -19.69 12.67 2.70
N ARG A 190 -19.53 11.38 2.89
CA ARG A 190 -19.70 10.68 4.15
C ARG A 190 -18.51 9.80 4.52
N LYS A 191 -17.71 9.40 3.53
CA LYS A 191 -16.53 8.55 3.71
C LYS A 191 -15.35 9.02 2.86
N GLY A 192 -14.14 8.76 3.36
CA GLY A 192 -12.89 8.94 2.65
C GLY A 192 -12.04 7.69 2.71
N VAL A 193 -11.54 7.23 1.56
CA VAL A 193 -10.51 6.18 1.45
C VAL A 193 -9.22 6.86 1.06
N ILE A 194 -8.32 7.02 2.02
CA ILE A 194 -7.16 7.89 1.95
C ILE A 194 -5.88 7.05 2.09
N GLY A 195 -4.85 7.38 1.32
CA GLY A 195 -3.58 6.67 1.41
C GLY A 195 -2.49 7.30 0.54
N SER A 196 -1.47 6.51 0.22
CA SER A 196 -0.30 6.89 -0.59
C SER A 196 0.70 7.85 0.08
N GLU A 197 0.31 8.52 1.14
CA GLU A 197 1.16 9.39 1.94
C GLU A 197 1.00 9.01 3.40
N ARG A 198 2.08 9.15 4.16
CA ARG A 198 2.00 9.00 5.60
C ARG A 198 1.31 10.22 6.20
N TRP A 199 0.36 9.98 7.07
CA TRP A 199 -0.40 11.02 7.76
C TRP A 199 -0.56 10.70 9.24
N GLY A 200 -0.37 11.70 10.07
CA GLY A 200 -0.48 11.55 11.53
C GLY A 200 -1.92 11.72 11.99
N GLU A 201 -2.17 11.30 13.23
CA GLU A 201 -3.45 11.40 13.92
C GLU A 201 -4.07 12.81 13.86
N LYS A 202 -3.26 13.87 14.02
CA LYS A 202 -3.72 15.26 13.98
C LYS A 202 -4.30 15.62 12.60
N MET A 203 -3.60 15.24 11.51
CA MET A 203 -4.06 15.48 10.15
C MET A 203 -5.32 14.66 9.86
N ARG A 204 -5.33 13.40 10.26
CA ARG A 204 -6.49 12.51 10.12
C ARG A 204 -7.72 13.11 10.80
N LYS A 205 -7.58 13.50 12.07
CA LYS A 205 -8.67 14.14 12.82
C LYS A 205 -9.12 15.43 12.15
N ARG A 206 -8.19 16.28 11.71
CA ARG A 206 -8.51 17.53 11.03
C ARG A 206 -9.32 17.31 9.76
N ILE A 207 -8.89 16.41 8.88
CA ILE A 207 -9.61 16.07 7.64
C ILE A 207 -11.00 15.51 7.96
N SER A 208 -11.10 14.62 8.95
CA SER A 208 -12.37 14.04 9.37
C SER A 208 -13.35 15.10 9.90
N ASP A 209 -12.87 16.00 10.76
CA ASP A 209 -13.70 17.06 11.36
C ASP A 209 -14.12 18.09 10.30
N GLU A 210 -13.19 18.59 9.47
CA GLU A 210 -13.45 19.61 8.46
C GLU A 210 -14.34 19.09 7.33
N LEU A 211 -14.17 17.88 6.86
CA LEU A 211 -15.03 17.24 5.87
C LEU A 211 -16.29 16.58 6.48
N GLY A 212 -16.30 16.33 7.80
CA GLY A 212 -17.36 15.59 8.51
C GLY A 212 -17.58 14.18 7.95
N ILE A 213 -16.50 13.46 7.70
CA ILE A 213 -16.52 12.15 7.07
C ILE A 213 -15.78 11.10 7.91
N GLU A 214 -16.17 9.85 7.78
CA GLU A 214 -15.40 8.72 8.27
C GLU A 214 -14.20 8.48 7.34
N LEU A 215 -13.01 8.28 7.92
CA LEU A 215 -11.77 8.05 7.17
C LEU A 215 -11.27 6.62 7.32
N TYR A 216 -10.84 6.06 6.20
CA TYR A 216 -10.26 4.72 6.11
C TYR A 216 -8.89 4.83 5.46
N ASP A 217 -7.88 4.30 6.14
CA ASP A 217 -6.50 4.27 5.64
C ASP A 217 -6.30 3.03 4.76
N ILE A 218 -5.76 3.22 3.55
CA ILE A 218 -5.55 2.16 2.57
C ILE A 218 -4.06 1.96 2.31
N TYR A 219 -3.62 0.70 2.36
CA TYR A 219 -2.23 0.32 2.16
C TYR A 219 -2.00 -0.42 0.84
N GLY A 220 -0.83 -0.24 0.28
CA GLY A 220 -0.32 -0.98 -0.86
C GLY A 220 0.87 -0.35 -1.53
N LEU A 221 1.50 -1.10 -2.41
CA LEU A 221 2.67 -0.68 -3.17
C LEU A 221 2.60 -1.23 -4.59
N THR A 222 3.14 -0.46 -5.53
CA THR A 222 3.10 -0.77 -6.97
C THR A 222 3.71 -2.13 -7.28
N GLU A 223 4.76 -2.51 -6.58
CA GLU A 223 5.50 -3.77 -6.80
C GLU A 223 4.65 -5.02 -6.52
N ILE A 224 3.68 -4.91 -5.61
CA ILE A 224 2.82 -6.06 -5.25
C ILE A 224 1.57 -6.11 -6.14
N TYR A 225 0.62 -5.18 -5.96
CA TYR A 225 -0.56 -5.00 -6.82
C TYR A 225 -0.90 -3.51 -7.00
N GLY A 226 -0.45 -2.65 -6.11
CA GLY A 226 -0.87 -1.27 -5.95
C GLY A 226 -1.60 -1.09 -4.62
N PRO A 227 -2.28 0.05 -4.40
CA PRO A 227 -3.12 0.25 -3.23
C PRO A 227 -4.25 -0.78 -3.17
N GLY A 228 -4.76 -1.05 -1.97
CA GLY A 228 -5.89 -1.97 -1.78
C GLY A 228 -5.50 -3.37 -1.33
N ILE A 229 -4.23 -3.64 -1.04
CA ILE A 229 -3.82 -4.91 -0.40
C ILE A 229 -4.19 -4.95 1.09
N GLY A 230 -4.49 -3.79 1.69
CA GLY A 230 -5.00 -3.67 3.05
C GLY A 230 -5.75 -2.37 3.26
N ILE A 231 -6.67 -2.35 4.24
CA ILE A 231 -7.47 -1.19 4.62
C ILE A 231 -7.85 -1.24 6.10
N SER A 232 -7.92 -0.07 6.74
CA SER A 232 -8.48 0.03 8.09
C SER A 232 -10.01 -0.22 8.09
N CYS A 233 -10.55 -0.63 9.22
CA CYS A 233 -11.99 -0.76 9.42
C CYS A 233 -12.52 0.35 10.34
N LYS A 234 -13.83 0.40 10.53
CA LYS A 234 -14.51 1.41 11.37
C LYS A 234 -14.05 1.47 12.83
N TYR A 235 -13.40 0.42 13.34
CA TYR A 235 -12.89 0.36 14.71
C TYR A 235 -11.49 0.92 14.86
N ASP A 236 -10.87 1.32 13.75
CA ASP A 236 -9.53 1.93 13.71
C ASP A 236 -8.45 1.17 14.48
N CYS A 237 -8.50 -0.16 14.37
CA CYS A 237 -7.66 -1.10 15.10
C CYS A 237 -6.64 -1.79 14.18
N GLY A 238 -6.04 -1.03 13.27
CA GLY A 238 -5.13 -1.51 12.24
C GLY A 238 -5.82 -1.78 10.90
N MET A 239 -5.03 -2.23 9.93
CA MET A 239 -5.44 -2.48 8.55
C MET A 239 -5.57 -3.97 8.29
N HIS A 240 -6.76 -4.45 7.92
CA HIS A 240 -6.95 -5.80 7.41
C HIS A 240 -6.26 -5.96 6.07
N TYR A 241 -5.55 -7.07 5.86
CA TYR A 241 -4.92 -7.40 4.57
C TYR A 241 -5.35 -8.78 4.08
N TRP A 242 -5.27 -9.00 2.79
CA TRP A 242 -5.86 -10.16 2.13
C TRP A 242 -4.88 -11.33 2.09
N ASP A 243 -4.85 -12.14 3.15
CA ASP A 243 -3.93 -13.26 3.36
C ASP A 243 -4.16 -14.46 2.42
N ASP A 244 -5.17 -14.39 1.58
CA ASP A 244 -5.42 -15.28 0.46
C ASP A 244 -4.74 -14.83 -0.86
N TYR A 245 -4.24 -13.60 -0.93
CA TYR A 245 -3.50 -13.03 -2.07
C TYR A 245 -2.03 -12.78 -1.76
N ILE A 246 -1.72 -12.45 -0.51
CA ILE A 246 -0.37 -12.13 -0.08
C ILE A 246 -0.08 -12.76 1.29
N TYR A 247 1.16 -13.19 1.48
CA TYR A 247 1.68 -13.56 2.79
C TYR A 247 2.60 -12.44 3.29
N ILE A 248 2.40 -12.02 4.53
CA ILE A 248 3.18 -10.95 5.18
C ILE A 248 3.99 -11.55 6.33
N GLU A 249 5.30 -11.29 6.30
CA GLU A 249 6.23 -11.49 7.40
C GLU A 249 6.59 -10.12 8.01
N ILE A 250 6.83 -10.10 9.31
CA ILE A 250 7.48 -8.97 9.97
C ILE A 250 8.85 -9.45 10.42
N ILE A 251 9.90 -8.74 9.98
CA ILE A 251 11.28 -9.12 10.27
C ILE A 251 12.02 -8.00 11.02
N ASP A 252 13.01 -8.39 11.81
CA ASP A 252 14.02 -7.44 12.29
C ASP A 252 14.84 -6.95 11.07
N PRO A 253 14.91 -5.65 10.81
CA PRO A 253 15.51 -5.14 9.57
C PRO A 253 17.03 -5.37 9.48
N VAL A 254 17.70 -5.62 10.61
CA VAL A 254 19.15 -5.82 10.68
C VAL A 254 19.52 -7.30 10.52
N SER A 255 18.90 -8.17 11.31
CA SER A 255 19.18 -9.60 11.27
C SER A 255 18.44 -10.37 10.17
N GLY A 256 17.35 -9.79 9.64
CA GLY A 256 16.46 -10.45 8.66
C GLY A 256 15.62 -11.58 9.26
N ARG A 257 15.61 -11.75 10.58
CA ARG A 257 14.86 -12.81 11.24
C ARG A 257 13.42 -12.38 11.50
N PRO A 258 12.44 -13.28 11.34
CA PRO A 258 11.07 -13.01 11.75
C PRO A 258 10.99 -12.60 13.23
N VAL A 259 10.13 -11.62 13.54
CA VAL A 259 9.81 -11.22 14.91
C VAL A 259 8.45 -11.78 15.33
N PRO A 260 8.19 -11.97 16.64
CA PRO A 260 6.89 -12.38 17.15
C PRO A 260 5.77 -11.40 16.77
N ASP A 261 4.54 -11.92 16.63
CA ASP A 261 3.35 -11.09 16.42
C ASP A 261 3.21 -10.06 17.57
N GLY A 262 2.93 -8.82 17.23
CA GLY A 262 2.88 -7.68 18.13
C GLY A 262 4.20 -6.90 18.24
N GLU A 263 5.30 -7.47 17.81
CA GLU A 263 6.60 -6.75 17.77
C GLU A 263 6.76 -5.98 16.45
N MET A 264 7.40 -4.80 16.56
CA MET A 264 7.68 -3.91 15.43
C MET A 264 8.81 -4.45 14.58
N GLY A 265 8.65 -4.40 13.26
CA GLY A 265 9.69 -4.76 12.30
C GLY A 265 9.35 -4.31 10.90
N GLU A 266 10.17 -4.74 9.94
CA GLU A 266 9.99 -4.43 8.53
C GLU A 266 9.02 -5.42 7.89
N ILE A 267 8.09 -4.90 7.08
CA ILE A 267 7.14 -5.69 6.30
C ILE A 267 7.86 -6.36 5.13
N VAL A 268 7.71 -7.66 5.03
CA VAL A 268 8.15 -8.46 3.87
C VAL A 268 6.92 -9.16 3.27
N ILE A 269 6.77 -9.08 1.95
CA ILE A 269 5.59 -9.60 1.26
C ILE A 269 5.98 -10.67 0.24
N SER A 270 5.26 -11.79 0.27
CA SER A 270 5.24 -12.79 -0.80
C SER A 270 3.86 -12.80 -1.45
N THR A 271 3.82 -12.76 -2.79
CA THR A 271 2.56 -12.93 -3.54
C THR A 271 2.21 -14.41 -3.61
N LEU A 272 0.93 -14.75 -3.44
CA LEU A 272 0.47 -16.14 -3.40
C LEU A 272 -0.13 -16.64 -4.71
N CYS A 273 -0.69 -15.73 -5.52
CA CYS A 273 -1.41 -16.10 -6.75
C CYS A 273 -1.19 -15.14 -7.92
N LYS A 274 -0.27 -14.18 -7.81
CA LYS A 274 0.04 -13.22 -8.87
C LYS A 274 0.71 -13.93 -10.06
N GLU A 275 0.29 -13.57 -11.28
CA GLU A 275 0.76 -14.26 -12.48
C GLU A 275 1.85 -13.49 -13.23
N GLY A 276 1.62 -12.19 -13.49
CA GLY A 276 2.49 -11.41 -14.37
C GLY A 276 3.87 -11.17 -13.81
N ALA A 277 3.97 -10.85 -12.52
CA ALA A 277 5.22 -10.61 -11.81
C ALA A 277 5.13 -11.07 -10.35
N PRO A 278 5.21 -12.37 -10.07
CA PRO A 278 5.27 -12.86 -8.69
C PRO A 278 6.51 -12.35 -7.95
N LEU A 279 6.36 -12.01 -6.69
CA LEU A 279 7.47 -11.66 -5.79
C LEU A 279 7.45 -12.54 -4.55
N ILE A 280 8.63 -13.00 -4.15
CA ILE A 280 8.83 -13.85 -2.99
C ILE A 280 9.75 -13.13 -2.02
N ARG A 281 9.33 -12.99 -0.76
CA ARG A 281 10.06 -12.33 0.32
C ARG A 281 10.59 -10.95 -0.07
N TYR A 282 9.70 -10.12 -0.65
CA TYR A 282 10.01 -8.75 -1.05
C TYR A 282 10.02 -7.81 0.15
N ARG A 283 11.16 -7.21 0.44
CA ARG A 283 11.33 -6.19 1.50
C ARG A 283 10.72 -4.88 1.03
N THR A 284 9.69 -4.43 1.74
CA THR A 284 8.99 -3.18 1.41
C THR A 284 9.71 -1.95 1.96
N HIS A 285 10.54 -2.16 2.98
CA HIS A 285 11.13 -1.16 3.85
C HIS A 285 10.12 -0.44 4.76
N ASP A 286 8.84 -0.72 4.69
CA ASP A 286 7.83 -0.16 5.58
C ASP A 286 7.90 -0.84 6.95
N LEU A 287 7.78 -0.06 8.02
CA LEU A 287 7.79 -0.52 9.41
C LEU A 287 6.36 -0.65 9.94
N SER A 288 6.02 -1.82 10.43
CA SER A 288 4.74 -2.11 11.09
C SER A 288 4.85 -3.37 11.96
N ARG A 289 3.73 -3.87 12.46
CA ARG A 289 3.61 -5.13 13.19
C ARG A 289 2.29 -5.83 12.87
N ILE A 290 2.24 -7.14 13.04
CA ILE A 290 0.98 -7.89 13.03
C ILE A 290 0.24 -7.61 14.35
N ILE A 291 -1.02 -7.21 14.27
CA ILE A 291 -1.88 -7.06 15.45
C ILE A 291 -2.52 -8.42 15.75
N PRO A 292 -2.20 -9.05 16.89
CA PRO A 292 -2.78 -10.33 17.25
C PRO A 292 -4.24 -10.21 17.65
N GLY A 293 -4.95 -11.34 17.63
CA GLY A 293 -6.34 -11.45 18.07
C GLY A 293 -7.37 -11.04 17.01
N GLU A 294 -8.64 -11.21 17.37
CA GLU A 294 -9.77 -10.92 16.50
C GLU A 294 -10.09 -9.42 16.50
N CYS A 295 -10.74 -8.97 15.41
CA CYS A 295 -11.23 -7.61 15.29
C CYS A 295 -12.74 -7.56 15.59
N GLU A 296 -13.17 -6.53 16.29
CA GLU A 296 -14.59 -6.26 16.57
C GLU A 296 -15.46 -6.11 15.32
N CYS A 297 -14.84 -5.83 14.15
CA CYS A 297 -15.56 -5.79 12.89
C CYS A 297 -16.02 -7.16 12.38
N GLY A 298 -15.55 -8.26 13.01
CA GLY A 298 -15.86 -9.64 12.63
C GLY A 298 -15.13 -10.15 11.39
N SER A 299 -14.19 -9.38 10.84
CA SER A 299 -13.36 -9.82 9.72
C SER A 299 -12.40 -10.93 10.16
N ARG A 300 -12.32 -12.00 9.36
CA ARG A 300 -11.36 -13.09 9.55
C ARG A 300 -9.93 -12.74 9.09
N PHE A 301 -9.78 -11.67 8.33
CA PHE A 301 -8.50 -11.27 7.77
C PHE A 301 -7.58 -10.70 8.85
N PRO A 302 -6.29 -11.06 8.83
CA PRO A 302 -5.32 -10.54 9.80
C PRO A 302 -5.12 -9.03 9.63
N ARG A 303 -4.45 -8.42 10.62
CA ARG A 303 -4.28 -6.97 10.66
C ARG A 303 -2.81 -6.59 10.79
N LEU A 304 -2.44 -5.56 10.03
CA LEU A 304 -1.24 -4.77 10.25
C LEU A 304 -1.58 -3.54 11.09
N ASP A 305 -0.67 -3.09 11.92
CA ASP A 305 -0.73 -1.76 12.53
C ASP A 305 -0.51 -0.67 11.46
N ALA A 306 -0.70 0.58 11.82
CA ALA A 306 -0.36 1.71 10.94
C ALA A 306 1.12 1.63 10.50
N ILE A 307 1.42 2.18 9.32
CA ILE A 307 2.80 2.28 8.85
C ILE A 307 3.52 3.35 9.66
N MET A 308 4.48 2.92 10.49
CA MET A 308 5.19 3.79 11.43
C MET A 308 6.37 4.54 10.80
N GLY A 309 6.82 4.12 9.63
CA GLY A 309 7.95 4.73 8.91
C GLY A 309 8.57 3.75 7.94
N ARG A 310 9.78 4.09 7.48
CA ARG A 310 10.53 3.25 6.54
C ARG A 310 11.96 3.02 7.05
N THR A 311 12.50 1.83 6.80
CA THR A 311 13.88 1.49 7.17
C THR A 311 14.92 2.22 6.30
N ASP A 312 14.57 2.57 5.06
CA ASP A 312 15.42 3.32 4.12
C ASP A 312 15.39 4.85 4.36
N ASP A 313 14.47 5.36 5.18
CA ASP A 313 14.47 6.75 5.66
C ASP A 313 15.35 6.93 6.94
N MET A 314 15.97 5.85 7.42
CA MET A 314 16.82 5.87 8.60
C MET A 314 18.03 6.78 8.38
N MET A 315 18.21 7.73 9.31
CA MET A 315 19.36 8.62 9.36
C MET A 315 20.39 8.11 10.38
N LYS A 316 21.66 8.05 9.99
CA LYS A 316 22.72 7.73 10.92
C LYS A 316 23.38 9.04 11.41
N ILE A 317 23.04 9.46 12.62
CA ILE A 317 23.53 10.70 13.21
C ILE A 317 24.50 10.38 14.36
N LYS A 318 25.77 10.72 14.21
CA LYS A 318 26.84 10.43 15.21
C LYS A 318 26.86 8.97 15.70
N GLY A 319 26.63 8.03 14.78
CA GLY A 319 26.61 6.60 15.07
C GLY A 319 25.29 6.04 15.62
N VAL A 320 24.29 6.91 15.87
CA VAL A 320 22.96 6.52 16.31
C VAL A 320 22.00 6.45 15.10
N ASN A 321 21.23 5.38 15.02
CA ASN A 321 20.18 5.25 14.03
C ASN A 321 18.95 6.03 14.48
N VAL A 322 18.55 7.02 13.71
CA VAL A 322 17.38 7.88 13.97
C VAL A 322 16.40 7.74 12.84
N PHE A 323 15.16 7.42 13.16
CA PHE A 323 14.06 7.38 12.21
C PHE A 323 13.23 8.67 12.29
N PRO A 324 12.79 9.23 11.16
CA PRO A 324 11.88 10.39 11.15
C PRO A 324 10.66 10.19 12.05
N SER A 325 10.13 8.97 12.12
CA SER A 325 9.02 8.60 13.00
C SER A 325 9.28 8.85 14.48
N GLN A 326 10.49 8.61 14.96
CA GLN A 326 10.86 8.86 16.37
C GLN A 326 10.84 10.36 16.69
N ILE A 327 11.30 11.19 15.73
CA ILE A 327 11.23 12.64 15.86
C ILE A 327 9.77 13.10 15.90
N GLU A 328 8.94 12.55 15.01
CA GLU A 328 7.51 12.86 14.95
C GLU A 328 6.79 12.49 16.26
N GLU A 329 7.10 11.34 16.87
CA GLU A 329 6.53 10.95 18.16
C GLU A 329 6.84 11.98 19.26
N VAL A 330 8.07 12.49 19.28
CA VAL A 330 8.46 13.55 20.23
C VAL A 330 7.72 14.86 19.92
N LEU A 331 7.61 15.25 18.65
CA LEU A 331 6.90 16.46 18.24
C LEU A 331 5.39 16.39 18.58
N LYS A 332 4.79 15.21 18.52
CA LYS A 332 3.38 14.98 18.93
C LYS A 332 3.11 15.31 20.41
N LEU A 333 4.11 15.25 21.26
CA LEU A 333 3.98 15.59 22.68
C LEU A 333 3.77 17.09 22.91
N SER A 334 4.03 17.93 21.89
CA SER A 334 3.89 19.39 21.96
C SER A 334 2.69 19.83 21.13
N PRO A 335 1.54 20.20 21.76
CA PRO A 335 0.31 20.57 21.05
C PRO A 335 0.45 21.81 20.14
N GLU A 336 1.46 22.64 20.42
CA GLU A 336 1.74 23.90 19.74
C GLU A 336 2.51 23.72 18.41
N ILE A 337 3.04 22.51 18.14
CA ILE A 337 3.84 22.22 16.95
C ILE A 337 2.91 21.69 15.85
N SER A 338 3.09 22.22 14.63
CA SER A 338 2.40 21.71 13.42
C SER A 338 2.74 20.25 13.16
N SER A 339 1.83 19.51 12.52
CA SER A 339 2.09 18.17 11.97
C SER A 339 3.05 18.20 10.78
N GLU A 340 3.21 19.37 10.15
CA GLU A 340 4.15 19.58 9.06
C GLU A 340 5.50 20.02 9.62
N TYR A 341 6.55 19.25 9.34
CA TYR A 341 7.91 19.56 9.77
C TYR A 341 8.95 19.14 8.73
N GLN A 342 10.13 19.72 8.80
CA GLN A 342 11.25 19.38 7.93
C GLN A 342 12.47 19.00 8.80
N ILE A 343 13.08 17.87 8.45
CA ILE A 343 14.36 17.48 9.06
C ILE A 343 15.48 17.97 8.14
N ARG A 344 16.33 18.83 8.67
CA ARG A 344 17.54 19.30 7.99
C ARG A 344 18.78 18.71 8.66
N ILE A 345 19.54 17.92 7.91
CA ILE A 345 20.84 17.39 8.35
C ILE A 345 21.91 18.30 7.79
N SER A 346 22.79 18.84 8.64
CA SER A 346 23.94 19.63 8.23
C SER A 346 25.20 19.08 8.90
N HIS A 347 26.31 19.08 8.16
CA HIS A 347 27.63 18.80 8.69
C HIS A 347 28.29 20.13 9.06
N LEU A 348 28.54 20.34 10.34
CA LEU A 348 29.33 21.46 10.84
C LEU A 348 30.74 20.93 11.17
N ASP A 349 31.77 21.51 10.54
CA ASP A 349 33.19 21.22 10.75
C ASP A 349 33.58 19.74 10.61
N GLY A 350 33.00 19.05 9.65
CA GLY A 350 33.34 17.65 9.34
C GLY A 350 32.88 16.63 10.40
N ARG A 351 31.92 17.00 11.24
CA ARG A 351 31.32 16.15 12.28
C ARG A 351 29.84 15.93 12.05
#